data_0ac072cdcfdd0d1f539dbb6429aefd90
#
_entry.id   0ac072cdcfdd0d1f539dbb6429aefd90
#
_cell.length_a   1.000
_cell.length_b   1.000
_cell.length_c   1.000
_cell.angle_alpha   90.00
_cell.angle_beta   90.00
_cell.angle_gamma   90.00
#
_symmetry.space_group_name_H-M   'P 1'
#
loop_
_entity.id
_entity.type
_entity.pdbx_description
1 polymer ?
#
loop_
_entity_poly.entity_id
_entity_poly.type
_entity_poly.pdbx_seq_one_letter_code
_entity_poly.pdbx_strand_id
1 'polypeptide(L)'
;MSNGTTVKKRNGRGVEPLNLEKIHIMCEEACEGLAGVSASQVEIQSGIQFYDGITTAEIQEILIRSASDLIDLDHPNYQFVAARLLLFSLRKQLFGRLRECPTVIDHVQKCVKKGIYDAEILDLYSEEEFNKLQSFIDHSRDFLFTYAGLRQVVDKYLVQDRSSGELYE
;
A
#
# COMPACT_ATOMS: atom_id res chain seq x y z
N MET A 1 3.41 27.27 -22.80
CA MET A 1 2.80 25.93 -22.80
C MET A 1 3.48 25.17 -21.68
N SER A 2 2.83 25.04 -20.52
CA SER A 2 3.39 24.25 -19.41
C SER A 2 3.30 22.78 -19.81
N ASN A 3 4.41 22.17 -20.12
CA ASN A 3 4.50 20.72 -20.18
C ASN A 3 4.23 20.20 -18.74
N GLY A 4 2.99 19.85 -18.47
CA GLY A 4 2.61 19.27 -17.20
C GLY A 4 3.33 17.93 -17.06
N THR A 5 3.85 17.63 -15.86
CA THR A 5 4.44 16.34 -15.52
C THR A 5 3.46 15.21 -15.86
N THR A 6 3.92 14.21 -16.59
CA THR A 6 3.12 13.03 -16.94
C THR A 6 3.50 11.82 -16.05
N VAL A 7 2.55 10.91 -15.87
CA VAL A 7 2.68 9.74 -15.01
C VAL A 7 2.36 8.47 -15.80
N LYS A 8 3.24 7.47 -15.71
CA LYS A 8 3.02 6.14 -16.26
C LYS A 8 2.30 5.26 -15.24
N LYS A 9 1.23 4.58 -15.67
CA LYS A 9 0.52 3.63 -14.81
C LYS A 9 1.38 2.39 -14.52
N ARG A 10 1.34 1.90 -13.29
CA ARG A 10 2.09 0.72 -12.80
C ARG A 10 1.95 -0.52 -13.70
N ASN A 11 0.80 -0.70 -14.33
CA ASN A 11 0.49 -1.86 -15.19
C ASN A 11 0.73 -1.62 -16.69
N GLY A 12 1.47 -0.58 -17.07
CA GLY A 12 1.74 -0.23 -18.46
C GLY A 12 0.54 0.27 -19.27
N ARG A 13 -0.63 0.50 -18.63
CA ARG A 13 -1.89 0.87 -19.30
C ARG A 13 -2.02 2.34 -19.67
N GLY A 14 -0.91 3.03 -19.95
CA GLY A 14 -0.92 4.38 -20.50
C GLY A 14 -0.26 5.42 -19.62
N VAL A 15 -0.24 6.64 -20.17
CA VAL A 15 0.32 7.84 -19.57
C VAL A 15 -0.83 8.80 -19.31
N GLU A 16 -0.86 9.43 -18.15
CA GLU A 16 -1.86 10.44 -17.77
C GLU A 16 -1.15 11.65 -17.16
N PRO A 17 -1.77 12.85 -17.15
CA PRO A 17 -1.23 13.99 -16.41
C PRO A 17 -1.11 13.65 -14.91
N LEU A 18 -0.06 14.15 -14.26
CA LEU A 18 0.08 14.06 -12.81
C LEU A 18 -1.11 14.75 -12.15
N ASN A 19 -1.83 14.01 -11.31
CA ASN A 19 -2.96 14.52 -10.55
C ASN A 19 -2.55 14.70 -9.09
N LEU A 20 -2.25 15.95 -8.73
CA LEU A 20 -1.84 16.32 -7.36
C LEU A 20 -2.96 16.13 -6.34
N GLU A 21 -4.22 16.27 -6.73
CA GLU A 21 -5.38 16.06 -5.85
C GLU A 21 -5.45 14.61 -5.35
N LYS A 22 -5.16 13.63 -6.22
CA LYS A 22 -5.09 12.22 -5.80
C LYS A 22 -3.96 11.96 -4.79
N ILE A 23 -2.84 12.66 -4.93
CA ILE A 23 -1.73 12.59 -3.99
C ILE A 23 -2.14 13.21 -2.66
N HIS A 24 -2.75 14.39 -2.71
CA HIS A 24 -3.24 15.11 -1.54
C HIS A 24 -4.21 14.26 -0.72
N ILE A 25 -5.26 13.72 -1.35
CA ILE A 25 -6.23 12.84 -0.67
C ILE A 25 -5.55 11.64 -0.01
N MET A 26 -4.58 11.02 -0.67
CA MET A 26 -3.86 9.87 -0.12
C MET A 26 -3.00 10.28 1.08
N CYS A 27 -2.35 11.45 1.06
CA CYS A 27 -1.57 11.98 2.17
C CYS A 27 -2.48 12.37 3.35
N GLU A 28 -3.63 12.99 3.09
CA GLU A 28 -4.61 13.31 4.12
C GLU A 28 -5.14 12.05 4.82
N GLU A 29 -5.53 11.03 4.07
CA GLU A 29 -5.96 9.74 4.62
C GLU A 29 -4.87 9.08 5.47
N ALA A 30 -3.61 9.18 5.05
CA ALA A 30 -2.50 8.65 5.84
C ALA A 30 -2.27 9.42 7.15
N CYS A 31 -2.59 10.71 7.17
CA CYS A 31 -2.47 11.59 8.36
C CYS A 31 -3.71 11.54 9.27
N GLU A 32 -4.82 10.98 8.82
CA GLU A 32 -6.10 11.03 9.54
C GLU A 32 -5.99 10.50 10.98
N GLY A 33 -6.49 11.30 11.93
CA GLY A 33 -6.50 10.95 13.35
C GLY A 33 -5.12 10.95 14.05
N LEU A 34 -4.05 11.40 13.38
CA LEU A 34 -2.71 11.50 13.97
C LEU A 34 -2.39 12.95 14.33
N ALA A 35 -1.92 13.18 15.57
CA ALA A 35 -1.50 14.51 16.02
C ALA A 35 -0.07 14.83 15.56
N GLY A 36 0.21 16.10 15.26
CA GLY A 36 1.56 16.58 14.94
C GLY A 36 2.10 16.16 13.58
N VAL A 37 1.22 15.80 12.64
CA VAL A 37 1.57 15.45 11.24
C VAL A 37 0.81 16.35 10.27
N SER A 38 1.34 16.51 9.07
CA SER A 38 0.74 17.33 8.01
C SER A 38 0.93 16.66 6.64
N ALA A 39 -0.18 16.46 5.94
CA ALA A 39 -0.17 15.99 4.55
C ALA A 39 0.66 16.91 3.66
N SER A 40 0.51 18.23 3.81
CA SER A 40 1.26 19.23 3.03
C SER A 40 2.77 19.13 3.23
N GLN A 41 3.26 18.78 4.42
CA GLN A 41 4.70 18.57 4.63
C GLN A 41 5.22 17.37 3.85
N VAL A 42 4.47 16.25 3.85
CA VAL A 42 4.81 15.07 3.04
C VAL A 42 4.83 15.43 1.55
N GLU A 43 3.84 16.18 1.09
CA GLU A 43 3.73 16.62 -0.31
C GLU A 43 4.87 17.53 -0.74
N ILE A 44 5.22 18.52 0.08
CA ILE A 44 6.34 19.44 -0.20
C ILE A 44 7.65 18.65 -0.27
N GLN A 45 7.89 17.78 0.70
CA GLN A 45 9.09 16.94 0.75
C GLN A 45 9.19 15.99 -0.46
N SER A 46 8.04 15.48 -0.95
CA SER A 46 7.96 14.58 -2.11
C SER A 46 8.00 15.30 -3.44
N GLY A 47 7.37 16.47 -3.54
CA GLY A 47 7.14 17.19 -4.81
C GLY A 47 8.42 17.56 -5.55
N ILE A 48 9.52 17.80 -4.82
CA ILE A 48 10.84 18.11 -5.39
C ILE A 48 11.42 16.91 -6.17
N GLN A 49 10.95 15.70 -5.91
CA GLN A 49 11.48 14.46 -6.49
C GLN A 49 10.68 13.97 -7.72
N PHE A 50 9.55 14.63 -8.05
CA PHE A 50 8.74 14.23 -9.19
C PHE A 50 9.33 14.74 -10.51
N TYR A 51 9.36 13.88 -11.51
CA TYR A 51 9.86 14.16 -12.86
C TYR A 51 8.88 13.67 -13.91
N ASP A 52 9.02 14.15 -15.16
CA ASP A 52 8.15 13.76 -16.26
C ASP A 52 8.33 12.28 -16.62
N GLY A 53 7.22 11.57 -16.77
CA GLY A 53 7.21 10.15 -17.06
C GLY A 53 7.43 9.24 -15.85
N ILE A 54 7.42 9.79 -14.61
CA ILE A 54 7.46 9.02 -13.35
C ILE A 54 6.32 7.98 -13.30
N THR A 55 6.56 6.84 -12.69
CA THR A 55 5.50 5.83 -12.52
C THR A 55 4.70 6.07 -11.24
N THR A 56 3.46 5.58 -11.21
CA THR A 56 2.64 5.63 -9.99
C THR A 56 3.25 4.83 -8.84
N ALA A 57 4.08 3.83 -9.13
CA ALA A 57 4.82 3.08 -8.11
C ALA A 57 5.92 3.93 -7.48
N GLU A 58 6.72 4.62 -8.31
CA GLU A 58 7.77 5.52 -7.84
C GLU A 58 7.21 6.69 -7.04
N ILE A 59 6.06 7.26 -7.45
CA ILE A 59 5.37 8.29 -6.65
C ILE A 59 5.05 7.76 -5.25
N GLN A 60 4.50 6.56 -5.14
CA GLN A 60 4.20 5.96 -3.83
C GLN A 60 5.46 5.74 -2.99
N GLU A 61 6.55 5.23 -3.59
CA GLU A 61 7.83 5.06 -2.89
C GLU A 61 8.42 6.40 -2.41
N ILE A 62 8.31 7.44 -3.22
CA ILE A 62 8.75 8.79 -2.85
C ILE A 62 7.93 9.31 -1.66
N LEU A 63 6.60 9.15 -1.69
CA LEU A 63 5.73 9.58 -0.59
C LEU A 63 6.04 8.83 0.72
N ILE A 64 6.25 7.51 0.64
CA ILE A 64 6.63 6.67 1.79
C ILE A 64 7.97 7.14 2.37
N ARG A 65 8.96 7.37 1.52
CA ARG A 65 10.27 7.85 1.93
C ARG A 65 10.18 9.24 2.54
N SER A 66 9.47 10.16 1.88
CA SER A 66 9.29 11.53 2.38
C SER A 66 8.62 11.56 3.75
N ALA A 67 7.61 10.72 3.99
CA ALA A 67 7.00 10.60 5.31
C ALA A 67 7.98 9.98 6.34
N SER A 68 8.80 9.00 5.93
CA SER A 68 9.78 8.39 6.83
C SER A 68 10.91 9.36 7.21
N ASP A 69 11.31 10.26 6.29
CA ASP A 69 12.34 11.27 6.53
C ASP A 69 11.87 12.39 7.48
N LEU A 70 10.55 12.53 7.68
CA LEU A 70 9.95 13.45 8.63
C LEU A 70 9.83 12.89 10.05
N ILE A 71 10.25 11.65 10.28
CA ILE A 71 10.23 11.03 11.61
C ILE A 71 11.35 11.62 12.44
N ASP A 72 10.99 12.35 13.50
CA ASP A 72 11.94 12.89 14.49
C ASP A 72 11.37 12.79 15.91
N LEU A 73 12.08 13.33 16.88
CA LEU A 73 11.66 13.31 18.29
C LEU A 73 10.43 14.18 18.55
N ASP A 74 10.25 15.26 17.80
CA ASP A 74 9.15 16.20 17.96
C ASP A 74 7.91 15.73 17.17
N HIS A 75 8.12 14.95 16.09
CA HIS A 75 7.07 14.47 15.19
C HIS A 75 7.10 12.94 15.00
N PRO A 76 7.03 12.14 16.07
CA PRO A 76 7.17 10.68 15.99
C PRO A 76 6.03 10.00 15.22
N ASN A 77 4.87 10.66 15.09
CA ASN A 77 3.70 10.09 14.42
C ASN A 77 3.84 9.96 12.91
N TYR A 78 4.84 10.58 12.28
CA TYR A 78 5.15 10.30 10.87
C TYR A 78 5.52 8.83 10.63
N GLN A 79 5.93 8.08 11.64
CA GLN A 79 6.11 6.62 11.53
C GLN A 79 4.82 5.89 11.12
N PHE A 80 3.66 6.36 11.60
CA PHE A 80 2.36 5.82 11.22
C PHE A 80 1.92 6.32 9.85
N VAL A 81 2.22 7.57 9.49
CA VAL A 81 1.95 8.10 8.14
C VAL A 81 2.71 7.28 7.09
N ALA A 82 4.02 7.07 7.29
CA ALA A 82 4.83 6.26 6.39
C ALA A 82 4.34 4.81 6.30
N ALA A 83 3.92 4.21 7.44
CA ALA A 83 3.33 2.86 7.46
C ALA A 83 2.02 2.80 6.66
N ARG A 84 1.13 3.76 6.84
CA ARG A 84 -0.16 3.80 6.12
C ARG A 84 0.03 3.99 4.61
N LEU A 85 0.95 4.86 4.19
CA LEU A 85 1.31 5.01 2.77
C LEU A 85 1.89 3.71 2.20
N LEU A 86 2.73 2.99 2.95
CA LEU A 86 3.23 1.68 2.57
C LEU A 86 2.09 0.66 2.45
N LEU A 87 1.18 0.62 3.42
CA LEU A 87 0.00 -0.25 3.40
C LEU A 87 -0.88 0.00 2.17
N PHE A 88 -1.13 1.27 1.80
CA PHE A 88 -1.85 1.61 0.57
C PHE A 88 -1.14 1.10 -0.68
N SER A 89 0.20 1.22 -0.74
CA SER A 89 1.00 0.69 -1.84
C SER A 89 0.88 -0.84 -1.95
N LEU A 90 0.97 -1.56 -0.81
CA LEU A 90 0.82 -3.01 -0.74
C LEU A 90 -0.57 -3.46 -1.19
N ARG A 91 -1.63 -2.88 -0.64
CA ARG A 91 -3.02 -3.20 -1.02
C ARG A 91 -3.24 -2.98 -2.51
N LYS A 92 -2.71 -1.89 -3.06
CA LYS A 92 -2.80 -1.62 -4.50
C LYS A 92 -2.03 -2.63 -5.34
N GLN A 93 -0.88 -3.08 -4.88
CA GLN A 93 -0.07 -4.08 -5.57
C GLN A 93 -0.74 -5.45 -5.56
N LEU A 94 -1.26 -5.88 -4.40
CA LEU A 94 -1.86 -7.20 -4.20
C LEU A 94 -3.27 -7.30 -4.77
N PHE A 95 -4.09 -6.28 -4.53
CA PHE A 95 -5.52 -6.32 -4.78
C PHE A 95 -5.99 -5.36 -5.88
N GLY A 96 -5.11 -4.46 -6.35
CA GLY A 96 -5.46 -3.41 -7.32
C GLY A 96 -6.28 -2.26 -6.72
N ARG A 97 -6.55 -2.28 -5.41
CA ARG A 97 -7.36 -1.31 -4.67
C ARG A 97 -6.57 -0.76 -3.48
N LEU A 98 -6.85 0.48 -3.08
CA LEU A 98 -6.14 1.11 -1.96
C LEU A 98 -6.79 0.81 -0.61
N ARG A 99 -8.13 0.74 -0.56
CA ARG A 99 -8.91 0.76 0.68
C ARG A 99 -9.57 -0.57 1.02
N GLU A 100 -9.87 -1.37 0.01
CA GLU A 100 -10.61 -2.62 0.19
C GLU A 100 -9.70 -3.82 0.06
N CYS A 101 -9.80 -4.75 0.99
CA CYS A 101 -9.23 -6.08 0.90
C CYS A 101 -10.28 -7.06 0.37
N PRO A 102 -9.90 -8.07 -0.41
CA PRO A 102 -10.81 -9.15 -0.79
C PRO A 102 -11.21 -9.94 0.46
N THR A 103 -12.29 -10.72 0.37
CA THR A 103 -12.59 -11.70 1.40
C THR A 103 -11.51 -12.79 1.43
N VAL A 104 -11.39 -13.48 2.57
CA VAL A 104 -10.39 -14.56 2.71
C VAL A 104 -10.62 -15.62 1.64
N ILE A 105 -11.87 -16.03 1.42
CA ILE A 105 -12.17 -17.06 0.43
C ILE A 105 -11.85 -16.61 -1.01
N ASP A 106 -12.17 -15.37 -1.37
CA ASP A 106 -11.84 -14.83 -2.71
C ASP A 106 -10.32 -14.81 -2.92
N HIS A 107 -9.57 -14.43 -1.87
CA HIS A 107 -8.12 -14.40 -1.95
C HIS A 107 -7.53 -15.81 -2.07
N VAL A 108 -7.99 -16.76 -1.25
CA VAL A 108 -7.56 -18.18 -1.32
C VAL A 108 -7.86 -18.75 -2.70
N GLN A 109 -9.06 -18.59 -3.23
CA GLN A 109 -9.44 -19.07 -4.57
C GLN A 109 -8.53 -18.47 -5.65
N LYS A 110 -8.21 -17.18 -5.56
CA LYS A 110 -7.30 -16.52 -6.49
C LYS A 110 -5.89 -17.10 -6.41
N CYS A 111 -5.39 -17.38 -5.21
CA CYS A 111 -4.06 -17.94 -4.99
C CYS A 111 -3.98 -19.40 -5.44
N VAL A 112 -5.00 -20.21 -5.19
CA VAL A 112 -5.12 -21.57 -5.73
C VAL A 112 -5.13 -21.57 -7.25
N LYS A 113 -5.93 -20.70 -7.88
CA LYS A 113 -5.99 -20.57 -9.34
C LYS A 113 -4.64 -20.17 -9.96
N LYS A 114 -3.81 -19.45 -9.23
CA LYS A 114 -2.45 -19.08 -9.64
C LYS A 114 -1.40 -20.17 -9.32
N GLY A 115 -1.78 -21.24 -8.64
CA GLY A 115 -0.85 -22.29 -8.19
C GLY A 115 0.05 -21.87 -7.04
N ILE A 116 -0.31 -20.83 -6.28
CA ILE A 116 0.42 -20.33 -5.12
C ILE A 116 0.06 -21.14 -3.87
N TYR A 117 -1.23 -21.43 -3.72
CA TYR A 117 -1.75 -22.30 -2.65
C TYR A 117 -2.15 -23.65 -3.22
N ASP A 118 -2.05 -24.68 -2.37
CA ASP A 118 -2.55 -26.02 -2.70
C ASP A 118 -4.08 -25.99 -2.81
N ALA A 119 -4.62 -26.65 -3.85
CA ALA A 119 -6.06 -26.72 -4.05
C ALA A 119 -6.79 -27.49 -2.92
N GLU A 120 -6.08 -28.39 -2.24
CA GLU A 120 -6.60 -29.17 -1.11
C GLU A 120 -7.21 -28.27 -0.01
N ILE A 121 -6.72 -27.02 0.15
CA ILE A 121 -7.27 -26.08 1.13
C ILE A 121 -8.76 -25.79 0.92
N LEU A 122 -9.24 -25.82 -0.34
CA LEU A 122 -10.66 -25.61 -0.67
C LEU A 122 -11.50 -26.85 -0.45
N ASP A 123 -10.89 -28.04 -0.41
CA ASP A 123 -11.56 -29.29 -0.09
C ASP A 123 -11.62 -29.56 1.43
N LEU A 124 -10.60 -29.08 2.18
CA LEU A 124 -10.48 -29.27 3.62
C LEU A 124 -11.40 -28.33 4.43
N TYR A 125 -11.65 -27.12 3.94
CA TYR A 125 -12.40 -26.10 4.66
C TYR A 125 -13.64 -25.64 3.87
N SER A 126 -14.78 -25.58 4.57
CA SER A 126 -16.03 -25.10 4.01
C SER A 126 -16.04 -23.56 3.86
N GLU A 127 -16.97 -23.06 3.05
CA GLU A 127 -17.21 -21.62 2.92
C GLU A 127 -17.62 -20.98 4.25
N GLU A 128 -18.36 -21.71 5.10
CA GLU A 128 -18.75 -21.25 6.44
C GLU A 128 -17.56 -21.04 7.35
N GLU A 129 -16.54 -21.91 7.27
CA GLU A 129 -15.30 -21.77 8.03
C GLU A 129 -14.46 -20.60 7.55
N PHE A 130 -14.38 -20.35 6.24
CA PHE A 130 -13.73 -19.14 5.70
C PHE A 130 -14.47 -17.86 6.13
N ASN A 131 -15.79 -17.84 6.12
CA ASN A 131 -16.58 -16.71 6.59
C ASN A 131 -16.40 -16.47 8.10
N LYS A 132 -16.28 -17.54 8.89
CA LYS A 132 -15.98 -17.45 10.31
C LYS A 132 -14.55 -16.87 10.50
N LEU A 133 -13.56 -17.33 9.75
CA LEU A 133 -12.21 -16.78 9.79
C LEU A 133 -12.22 -15.28 9.43
N GLN A 134 -12.94 -14.90 8.37
CA GLN A 134 -13.11 -13.50 7.97
C GLN A 134 -13.61 -12.61 9.11
N SER A 135 -14.50 -13.12 9.96
CA SER A 135 -15.07 -12.34 11.08
C SER A 135 -14.05 -11.98 12.18
N PHE A 136 -12.92 -12.66 12.23
CA PHE A 136 -11.81 -12.35 13.15
C PHE A 136 -10.80 -11.35 12.60
N ILE A 137 -10.85 -11.07 11.28
CA ILE A 137 -9.93 -10.14 10.63
C ILE A 137 -10.51 -8.73 10.74
N ASP A 138 -9.76 -7.86 11.41
CA ASP A 138 -10.09 -6.44 11.55
C ASP A 138 -9.01 -5.60 10.87
N HIS A 139 -9.29 -5.16 9.66
CA HIS A 139 -8.37 -4.35 8.86
C HIS A 139 -8.13 -2.93 9.41
N SER A 140 -8.90 -2.48 10.39
CA SER A 140 -8.59 -1.22 11.09
C SER A 140 -7.30 -1.31 11.89
N ARG A 141 -6.94 -2.51 12.33
CA ARG A 141 -5.70 -2.78 13.08
C ARG A 141 -4.45 -2.64 12.22
N ASP A 142 -4.57 -2.73 10.90
CA ASP A 142 -3.45 -2.54 9.98
C ASP A 142 -2.85 -1.12 10.11
N PHE A 143 -3.67 -0.14 10.49
CA PHE A 143 -3.24 1.25 10.72
C PHE A 143 -2.47 1.47 12.03
N LEU A 144 -2.32 0.44 12.87
CA LEU A 144 -1.54 0.48 14.11
C LEU A 144 -0.07 0.12 13.89
N PHE A 145 0.31 -0.38 12.71
CA PHE A 145 1.70 -0.65 12.40
C PHE A 145 2.54 0.63 12.36
N THR A 146 3.73 0.55 12.94
CA THR A 146 4.79 1.52 12.69
C THR A 146 5.47 1.21 11.35
N TYR A 147 6.13 2.18 10.75
CA TYR A 147 6.82 1.98 9.48
C TYR A 147 7.86 0.85 9.54
N ALA A 148 8.71 0.84 10.58
CA ALA A 148 9.70 -0.21 10.76
C ALA A 148 9.05 -1.60 10.96
N GLY A 149 7.95 -1.67 11.73
CA GLY A 149 7.20 -2.90 11.95
C GLY A 149 6.59 -3.45 10.65
N LEU A 150 5.93 -2.60 9.88
CA LEU A 150 5.32 -3.01 8.61
C LEU A 150 6.39 -3.40 7.57
N ARG A 151 7.52 -2.66 7.49
CA ARG A 151 8.66 -3.06 6.63
C ARG A 151 9.18 -4.44 6.99
N GLN A 152 9.31 -4.75 8.27
CA GLN A 152 9.73 -6.08 8.70
C GLN A 152 8.75 -7.18 8.28
N VAL A 153 7.44 -6.91 8.35
CA VAL A 153 6.41 -7.84 7.85
C VAL A 153 6.58 -8.07 6.36
N VAL A 154 6.69 -6.99 5.57
CA VAL A 154 6.87 -7.07 4.10
C VAL A 154 8.12 -7.86 3.73
N ASP A 155 9.25 -7.58 4.39
CA ASP A 155 10.54 -8.12 3.99
C ASP A 155 10.70 -9.60 4.41
N LYS A 156 10.00 -10.06 5.47
CA LYS A 156 10.24 -11.37 6.07
C LYS A 156 9.07 -12.33 6.07
N TYR A 157 7.84 -11.82 6.13
CA TYR A 157 6.66 -12.64 6.43
C TYR A 157 5.65 -12.76 5.31
N LEU A 158 5.55 -11.76 4.41
CA LEU A 158 4.61 -11.85 3.30
C LEU A 158 4.99 -12.98 2.33
N VAL A 159 3.98 -13.65 1.82
CA VAL A 159 4.16 -14.66 0.78
C VAL A 159 4.54 -13.96 -0.52
N GLN A 160 5.74 -14.26 -1.01
CA GLN A 160 6.29 -13.61 -2.20
C GLN A 160 7.19 -14.55 -3.00
N ASP A 161 7.27 -14.32 -4.29
CA ASP A 161 8.34 -14.87 -5.11
C ASP A 161 9.59 -14.00 -4.95
N ARG A 162 10.59 -14.54 -4.27
CA ARG A 162 11.84 -13.81 -3.99
C ARG A 162 12.69 -13.57 -5.24
N SER A 163 12.45 -14.30 -6.31
CA SER A 163 13.20 -14.13 -7.57
C SER A 163 12.68 -12.95 -8.39
N SER A 164 11.38 -12.73 -8.41
CA SER A 164 10.71 -11.65 -9.13
C SER A 164 10.35 -10.46 -8.25
N GLY A 165 10.27 -10.64 -6.93
CA GLY A 165 9.73 -9.67 -5.98
C GLY A 165 8.19 -9.54 -6.05
N GLU A 166 7.49 -10.46 -6.74
CA GLU A 166 6.04 -10.47 -6.77
C GLU A 166 5.48 -10.88 -5.40
N LEU A 167 4.64 -10.01 -4.84
CA LEU A 167 3.91 -10.29 -3.59
C LEU A 167 2.58 -10.97 -3.91
N TYR A 168 2.22 -11.95 -3.09
CA TYR A 168 0.97 -12.70 -3.23
C TYR A 168 0.01 -12.47 -2.07
N GLU A 169 0.58 -12.14 -0.89
CA GLU A 169 -0.18 -11.92 0.35
C GLU A 169 0.50 -10.86 1.19
#